data_9d37eceaa80b4138b3bded7f128a187d
#
_entry.id   9d37eceaa80b4138b3bded7f128a187d
#
_cell.length_a   1.000
_cell.length_b   1.000
_cell.length_c   1.000
_cell.angle_alpha   90.00
_cell.angle_beta   90.00
_cell.angle_gamma   90.00
#
_symmetry.space_group_name_H-M   'P 1'
#
loop_
_entity.id
_entity.type
_entity.pdbx_description
1 polymer ?
#
loop_
_entity_poly.entity_id
_entity_poly.type
_entity_poly.pdbx_seq_one_letter_code
_entity_poly.pdbx_strand_id
1 'polypeptide(L)'
;MKILLPLYIFLLFGLAVQAQNSSKADLSVYPNPTTEYISVNDNNDAVGFVAVFNLVGKKVKEFDFIKGESLFVADLPKGMYLVQLQDRSRQVIKTQKVDKR
;
A
#
# COMPACT_ATOMS: atom_id res chain seq x y z
N MET A 1 -44.77 -10.38 -5.98
CA MET A 1 -44.03 -10.60 -4.74
C MET A 1 -42.71 -11.30 -4.92
N LYS A 2 -42.66 -12.34 -5.75
CA LYS A 2 -41.40 -13.08 -5.98
C LYS A 2 -40.32 -12.27 -6.68
N ILE A 3 -40.74 -11.23 -7.43
CA ILE A 3 -39.77 -10.40 -8.17
C ILE A 3 -38.98 -9.47 -7.27
N LEU A 4 -39.54 -9.11 -6.12
CA LEU A 4 -38.90 -8.17 -5.20
C LEU A 4 -37.71 -8.76 -4.44
N LEU A 5 -37.71 -10.09 -4.20
CA LEU A 5 -36.66 -10.75 -3.46
C LEU A 5 -35.27 -10.69 -4.11
N PRO A 6 -35.11 -10.95 -5.42
CA PRO A 6 -33.80 -10.83 -6.06
C PRO A 6 -33.25 -9.41 -6.03
N LEU A 7 -34.14 -8.43 -6.17
CA LEU A 7 -33.73 -7.03 -6.12
C LEU A 7 -33.20 -6.64 -4.75
N TYR A 8 -33.84 -7.12 -3.71
CA TYR A 8 -33.46 -6.85 -2.34
C TYR A 8 -32.08 -7.43 -2.02
N ILE A 9 -31.81 -8.65 -2.46
CA ILE A 9 -30.51 -9.29 -2.26
C ILE A 9 -29.40 -8.52 -2.97
N PHE A 10 -29.69 -7.99 -4.16
CA PHE A 10 -28.73 -7.20 -4.90
C PHE A 10 -28.31 -5.92 -4.18
N LEU A 11 -29.26 -5.25 -3.53
CA LEU A 11 -28.95 -4.04 -2.76
C LEU A 11 -28.05 -4.33 -1.56
N LEU A 12 -28.30 -5.41 -0.86
CA LEU A 12 -27.47 -5.82 0.28
C LEU A 12 -26.03 -6.11 -0.16
N PHE A 13 -25.85 -6.72 -1.31
CA PHE A 13 -24.54 -7.03 -1.85
C PHE A 13 -23.77 -5.76 -2.18
N GLY A 14 -24.43 -4.76 -2.74
CA GLY A 14 -23.79 -3.48 -3.06
C GLY A 14 -23.32 -2.73 -1.82
N LEU A 15 -24.08 -2.77 -0.75
CA LEU A 15 -23.70 -2.13 0.52
C LEU A 15 -22.46 -2.78 1.13
N ALA A 16 -22.33 -4.10 1.05
CA ALA A 16 -21.18 -4.81 1.56
C ALA A 16 -19.89 -4.39 0.85
N VAL A 17 -19.96 -4.19 -0.47
CA VAL A 17 -18.79 -3.75 -1.23
C VAL A 17 -18.34 -2.35 -0.80
N GLN A 18 -19.28 -1.44 -0.58
CA GLN A 18 -18.94 -0.08 -0.14
C GLN A 18 -18.31 -0.08 1.26
N ALA A 19 -18.80 -0.91 2.14
CA ALA A 19 -18.25 -1.01 3.48
C ALA A 19 -16.78 -1.49 3.46
N GLN A 20 -16.42 -2.40 2.57
CA GLN A 20 -15.05 -2.86 2.43
C GLN A 20 -14.11 -1.75 1.96
N ASN A 21 -14.58 -0.90 1.04
CA ASN A 21 -13.75 0.19 0.53
C ASN A 21 -13.47 1.26 1.57
N SER A 22 -14.40 1.48 2.49
CA SER A 22 -14.24 2.51 3.51
C SER A 22 -13.30 2.11 4.65
N SER A 23 -12.90 0.84 4.74
CA SER A 23 -12.04 0.36 5.83
C SER A 23 -10.55 0.48 5.54
N LYS A 24 -10.15 0.94 4.36
CA LYS A 24 -8.73 1.04 4.01
C LYS A 24 -8.08 2.21 4.72
N ALA A 25 -6.97 1.90 5.39
CA ALA A 25 -6.27 2.84 6.24
C ALA A 25 -5.51 3.89 5.45
N ASP A 26 -5.09 4.93 6.16
CA ASP A 26 -4.30 6.02 5.62
C ASP A 26 -2.83 5.61 5.54
N LEU A 27 -2.51 4.73 4.60
CA LEU A 27 -1.15 4.31 4.35
C LEU A 27 -0.54 5.20 3.27
N SER A 28 0.67 5.67 3.52
CA SER A 28 1.39 6.48 2.55
C SER A 28 2.89 6.38 2.79
N VAL A 29 3.64 6.60 1.71
CA VAL A 29 5.10 6.67 1.72
C VAL A 29 5.50 8.11 1.44
N TYR A 30 6.41 8.64 2.24
CA TYR A 30 6.87 10.01 2.11
C TYR A 30 8.36 10.13 2.49
N PRO A 31 9.05 11.20 2.10
CA PRO A 31 8.65 12.23 1.16
C PRO A 31 8.60 11.68 -0.26
N ASN A 32 7.86 12.37 -1.13
CA ASN A 32 7.80 12.03 -2.54
C ASN A 32 7.76 13.34 -3.33
N PRO A 33 8.85 13.74 -4.00
CA PRO A 33 10.10 12.98 -4.25
C PRO A 33 10.96 12.75 -3.01
N THR A 34 11.81 11.73 -3.09
CA THR A 34 12.76 11.43 -2.03
C THR A 34 14.20 11.44 -2.54
N THR A 35 15.17 11.63 -1.62
CA THR A 35 16.60 11.56 -1.93
C THR A 35 17.30 10.43 -1.18
N GLU A 36 17.18 10.37 0.13
CA GLU A 36 17.94 9.43 0.94
C GLU A 36 17.08 8.41 1.65
N TYR A 37 15.94 8.82 2.20
CA TYR A 37 15.09 7.98 3.03
C TYR A 37 13.65 8.10 2.61
N ILE A 38 12.91 7.01 2.83
CA ILE A 38 11.45 7.06 2.81
C ILE A 38 10.92 6.63 4.18
N SER A 39 9.78 7.14 4.52
CA SER A 39 9.06 6.78 5.74
C SER A 39 7.66 6.32 5.38
N VAL A 40 7.05 5.56 6.25
CA VAL A 40 5.70 5.04 6.04
C VAL A 40 4.78 5.59 7.10
N ASN A 41 3.68 6.19 6.67
CA ASN A 41 2.60 6.55 7.55
C ASN A 41 1.72 5.32 7.75
N ASP A 42 1.75 4.78 8.96
CA ASP A 42 1.08 3.51 9.28
C ASP A 42 0.34 3.65 10.61
N ASN A 43 -0.81 4.32 10.57
CA ASN A 43 -1.57 4.63 11.78
C ASN A 43 -2.15 3.40 12.46
N ASN A 44 -2.37 2.31 11.72
CA ASN A 44 -3.01 1.11 12.25
C ASN A 44 -2.01 -0.01 12.56
N ASP A 45 -0.71 0.29 12.47
CA ASP A 45 0.34 -0.71 12.70
C ASP A 45 0.11 -1.95 11.83
N ALA A 46 -0.22 -1.73 10.57
CA ALA A 46 -0.60 -2.80 9.65
C ALA A 46 0.58 -3.32 8.82
N VAL A 47 1.64 -2.53 8.67
CA VAL A 47 2.75 -2.83 7.78
C VAL A 47 3.78 -3.69 8.46
N GLY A 48 4.14 -4.82 7.83
CA GLY A 48 5.21 -5.70 8.29
C GLY A 48 6.45 -5.66 7.41
N PHE A 49 6.27 -5.42 6.11
CA PHE A 49 7.37 -5.40 5.14
C PHE A 49 7.15 -4.31 4.10
N VAL A 50 8.25 -3.79 3.58
CA VAL A 50 8.24 -2.80 2.50
C VAL A 50 9.15 -3.31 1.39
N ALA A 51 8.61 -3.44 0.19
CA ALA A 51 9.36 -3.89 -0.98
C ALA A 51 9.38 -2.77 -2.01
N VAL A 52 10.54 -2.54 -2.60
CA VAL A 52 10.74 -1.51 -3.63
C VAL A 52 11.04 -2.19 -4.95
N PHE A 53 10.26 -1.84 -5.97
CA PHE A 53 10.39 -2.39 -7.32
C PHE A 53 10.72 -1.28 -8.30
N ASN A 54 11.54 -1.59 -9.29
CA ASN A 54 11.69 -0.68 -10.42
C ASN A 54 10.50 -0.81 -11.38
N LEU A 55 10.45 0.00 -12.42
CA LEU A 55 9.30 0.03 -13.33
C LEU A 55 9.19 -1.20 -14.24
N VAL A 56 10.25 -2.00 -14.36
CA VAL A 56 10.16 -3.27 -15.09
C VAL A 56 9.69 -4.43 -14.20
N GLY A 57 9.41 -4.13 -12.93
CA GLY A 57 8.86 -5.13 -12.01
C GLY A 57 9.89 -5.92 -11.22
N LYS A 58 11.15 -5.51 -11.26
CA LYS A 58 12.20 -6.16 -10.50
C LYS A 58 12.26 -5.59 -9.09
N LYS A 59 12.26 -6.45 -8.08
CA LYS A 59 12.46 -6.03 -6.70
C LYS A 59 13.92 -5.63 -6.51
N VAL A 60 14.15 -4.38 -6.12
CA VAL A 60 15.48 -3.82 -5.94
C VAL A 60 15.84 -3.63 -4.49
N LYS A 61 14.86 -3.60 -3.59
CA LYS A 61 15.09 -3.46 -2.16
C LYS A 61 13.94 -4.04 -1.37
N GLU A 62 14.24 -4.52 -0.16
CA GLU A 62 13.20 -5.03 0.74
C GLU A 62 13.61 -4.70 2.17
N PHE A 63 12.64 -4.32 2.99
CA PHE A 63 12.85 -3.98 4.38
C PHE A 63 11.88 -4.73 5.27
N ASP A 64 12.35 -5.20 6.41
CA ASP A 64 11.48 -5.49 7.54
C ASP A 64 11.07 -4.14 8.13
N PHE A 65 9.77 -3.91 8.27
CA PHE A 65 9.30 -2.60 8.69
C PHE A 65 9.09 -2.56 10.20
N ILE A 66 9.70 -1.57 10.84
CA ILE A 66 9.48 -1.22 12.24
C ILE A 66 8.88 0.17 12.24
N LYS A 67 7.71 0.32 12.86
CA LYS A 67 6.98 1.59 12.88
C LYS A 67 7.87 2.70 13.44
N GLY A 68 7.90 3.82 12.73
CA GLY A 68 8.70 4.97 13.10
C GLY A 68 10.10 4.99 12.50
N GLU A 69 10.56 3.91 11.85
CA GLU A 69 11.86 3.90 11.20
C GLU A 69 11.82 4.50 9.81
N SER A 70 12.91 5.16 9.44
CA SER A 70 13.15 5.61 8.06
C SER A 70 13.89 4.52 7.30
N LEU A 71 13.56 4.35 6.03
CA LEU A 71 14.10 3.30 5.20
C LEU A 71 15.08 3.90 4.20
N PHE A 72 16.30 3.38 4.16
CA PHE A 72 17.39 3.95 3.37
C PHE A 72 17.26 3.55 1.90
N VAL A 73 17.18 4.54 1.02
CA VAL A 73 17.06 4.35 -0.43
C VAL A 73 18.08 5.19 -1.21
N ALA A 74 19.02 5.83 -0.52
CA ALA A 74 19.98 6.72 -1.17
C ALA A 74 20.86 5.98 -2.20
N ASP A 75 21.07 4.69 -2.03
CA ASP A 75 21.87 3.86 -2.94
C ASP A 75 21.13 3.44 -4.21
N LEU A 76 19.83 3.75 -4.33
CA LEU A 76 19.08 3.45 -5.53
C LEU A 76 19.33 4.52 -6.60
N PRO A 77 19.43 4.12 -7.87
CA PRO A 77 19.51 5.10 -8.96
C PRO A 77 18.31 6.02 -9.00
N LYS A 78 18.52 7.21 -9.55
CA LYS A 78 17.43 8.17 -9.76
C LYS A 78 16.39 7.57 -10.68
N GLY A 79 15.13 7.78 -10.38
CA GLY A 79 14.03 7.29 -11.21
C GLY A 79 12.78 7.02 -10.40
N MET A 80 11.80 6.46 -11.09
CA MET A 80 10.52 6.10 -10.48
C MET A 80 10.57 4.66 -9.97
N TYR A 81 9.96 4.45 -8.81
CA TYR A 81 9.88 3.14 -8.18
C TYR A 81 8.47 2.90 -7.70
N LEU A 82 8.11 1.62 -7.58
CA LEU A 82 6.87 1.20 -6.94
C LEU A 82 7.22 0.66 -5.57
N VAL A 83 6.63 1.26 -4.54
CA VAL A 83 6.84 0.83 -3.16
C VAL A 83 5.60 0.08 -2.72
N GLN A 84 5.78 -1.21 -2.39
CA GLN A 84 4.70 -2.06 -1.90
C GLN A 84 4.76 -2.15 -0.38
N LEU A 85 3.66 -1.81 0.25
CA LEU A 85 3.48 -2.03 1.68
C LEU A 85 2.78 -3.36 1.85
N GLN A 86 3.36 -4.24 2.64
CA GLN A 86 2.86 -5.59 2.89
C GLN A 86 2.59 -5.76 4.37
N ASP A 87 1.56 -6.53 4.68
CA ASP A 87 1.28 -6.87 6.08
C ASP A 87 2.24 -7.97 6.58
N ARG A 88 2.05 -8.43 7.82
CA ARG A 88 2.93 -9.44 8.40
C ARG A 88 2.80 -10.81 7.75
N SER A 89 1.73 -11.02 6.98
CA SER A 89 1.53 -12.21 6.17
C SER A 89 2.07 -12.05 4.75
N ARG A 90 2.71 -10.93 4.45
CA ARG A 90 3.26 -10.56 3.14
C ARG A 90 2.19 -10.32 2.06
N GLN A 91 0.97 -10.05 2.46
CA GLN A 91 -0.06 -9.61 1.54
C GLN A 91 0.10 -8.13 1.26
N VAL A 92 0.02 -7.75 -0.01
CA VAL A 92 0.15 -6.35 -0.42
C VAL A 92 -1.10 -5.58 0.03
N ILE A 93 -0.90 -4.55 0.83
CA ILE A 93 -1.99 -3.71 1.31
C ILE A 93 -2.01 -2.34 0.65
N LYS A 94 -0.89 -1.91 0.09
CA LYS A 94 -0.84 -0.68 -0.70
C LYS A 94 0.39 -0.68 -1.59
N THR A 95 0.24 -0.11 -2.79
CA THR A 95 1.35 0.17 -3.70
C THR A 95 1.33 1.65 -4.03
N GLN A 96 2.48 2.29 -3.94
CA GLN A 96 2.61 3.72 -4.20
C GLN A 96 3.82 3.97 -5.10
N LYS A 97 3.65 4.85 -6.08
CA LYS A 97 4.74 5.29 -6.94
C LYS A 97 5.54 6.37 -6.20
N VAL A 98 6.87 6.26 -6.22
CA VAL A 98 7.77 7.19 -5.55
C VAL A 98 8.87 7.60 -6.51
N ASP A 99 9.17 8.89 -6.55
CA ASP A 99 10.21 9.48 -7.39
C ASP A 99 11.50 9.63 -6.58
N LYS A 100 12.56 8.95 -6.98
CA LYS A 100 13.88 9.03 -6.35
C LYS A 100 14.74 10.04 -7.11
N ARG A 101 15.23 11.02 -6.42
CA ARG A 101 16.06 12.09 -6.99
C ARG A 101 17.49 12.14 -6.47
#